data_16def17329337e307eb409e30f7b4e70
#
_entry.id   16def17329337e307eb409e30f7b4e70
#
_cell.length_a   1.000
_cell.length_b   1.000
_cell.length_c   1.000
_cell.angle_alpha   90.00
_cell.angle_beta   90.00
_cell.angle_gamma   90.00
#
_symmetry.space_group_name_H-M   'P 1'
#
loop_
_entity.id
_entity.type
_entity.pdbx_description
1 polymer ?
#
loop_
_entity_poly.entity_id
_entity_poly.type
_entity_poly.pdbx_seq_one_letter_code
_entity_poly.pdbx_strand_id
1 'polypeptide(L)'
;NGKMAISQRSTSETGKTSGNYYTVDRFRTDHNGFTGTYTQATDVPSGYGFSNSFKIENTSVASSNGGRLRIDQRIEAQNLRNSGWDYTNSSSSLSYNCWVKSSVAGTYYVGFRTDDGTSRQFTKAFTVSANTWSNVSFAISGDSNVSFNNDNGMGALLAIHVDETTGESDSGHTLNGWQNYSTSSRTPDFTQKWTETANATF
;
A
#
# COMPACT_ATOMS: atom_id res chain seq x y z
N ASN A 1 5.53 7.76 -11.19
CA ASN A 1 4.23 8.47 -11.20
C ASN A 1 3.82 8.92 -9.78
N GLY A 2 4.77 9.36 -8.95
CA GLY A 2 4.51 9.71 -7.54
C GLY A 2 3.54 10.88 -7.33
N LYS A 3 3.28 11.71 -8.35
CA LYS A 3 2.28 12.78 -8.32
C LYS A 3 0.91 12.36 -8.87
N MET A 4 0.71 11.08 -9.17
CA MET A 4 -0.53 10.52 -9.74
C MET A 4 -0.99 11.21 -11.05
N ALA A 5 -0.04 11.84 -11.77
CA ALA A 5 -0.34 12.68 -12.93
C ALA A 5 -0.59 11.89 -14.22
N ILE A 6 -0.08 10.66 -14.32
CA ILE A 6 -0.18 9.84 -15.53
C ILE A 6 -1.24 8.77 -15.33
N SER A 7 -2.23 8.72 -16.22
CA SER A 7 -3.37 7.81 -16.20
C SER A 7 -3.73 7.43 -17.65
N GLN A 8 -2.89 6.59 -18.26
CA GLN A 8 -2.98 6.25 -19.70
C GLN A 8 -4.17 5.33 -20.04
N ARG A 9 -4.63 4.53 -19.06
CA ARG A 9 -5.74 3.58 -19.29
C ARG A 9 -7.09 4.27 -19.23
N SER A 10 -7.34 4.99 -18.12
CA SER A 10 -8.59 5.68 -17.86
C SER A 10 -8.39 6.61 -16.66
N THR A 11 -9.15 7.69 -16.58
CA THR A 11 -9.20 8.56 -15.40
C THR A 11 -10.26 8.12 -14.39
N SER A 12 -11.19 7.23 -14.78
CA SER A 12 -12.20 6.67 -13.88
C SER A 12 -12.65 5.30 -14.35
N GLU A 13 -12.76 4.36 -13.42
CA GLU A 13 -13.23 2.99 -13.62
C GLU A 13 -14.18 2.59 -12.51
N THR A 14 -15.40 2.15 -12.85
CA THR A 14 -16.48 1.84 -11.91
C THR A 14 -16.81 0.35 -11.89
N GLY A 15 -17.50 -0.10 -10.84
CA GLY A 15 -18.04 -1.45 -10.75
C GLY A 15 -16.99 -2.57 -10.69
N LYS A 16 -15.80 -2.28 -10.18
CA LYS A 16 -14.72 -3.27 -10.10
C LYS A 16 -14.86 -4.12 -8.83
N THR A 17 -14.72 -5.42 -8.99
CA THR A 17 -14.85 -6.42 -7.92
C THR A 17 -13.56 -7.18 -7.61
N SER A 18 -12.47 -6.86 -8.31
CA SER A 18 -11.15 -7.49 -8.12
C SER A 18 -10.02 -6.48 -8.33
N GLY A 19 -8.81 -6.82 -7.87
CA GLY A 19 -7.65 -5.94 -8.00
C GLY A 19 -7.02 -5.93 -9.39
N ASN A 20 -6.59 -4.75 -9.89
CA ASN A 20 -5.87 -4.57 -11.14
C ASN A 20 -5.21 -3.18 -11.22
N TYR A 21 -4.54 -2.89 -12.35
CA TYR A 21 -4.13 -1.54 -12.77
C TYR A 21 -5.30 -0.88 -13.51
N TYR A 22 -6.06 -0.01 -12.84
CA TYR A 22 -7.28 0.58 -13.42
C TYR A 22 -7.05 1.95 -14.02
N THR A 23 -6.58 2.90 -13.23
CA THR A 23 -6.43 4.30 -13.62
C THR A 23 -4.99 4.76 -13.54
N VAL A 24 -4.54 5.27 -12.40
CA VAL A 24 -3.22 5.85 -12.21
C VAL A 24 -2.12 4.85 -12.50
N ASP A 25 -1.23 5.19 -13.45
CA ASP A 25 -0.18 4.29 -13.92
C ASP A 25 0.83 3.92 -12.82
N ARG A 26 1.28 2.66 -12.84
CA ARG A 26 2.21 2.03 -11.91
C ARG A 26 1.63 1.70 -10.53
N PHE A 27 0.41 2.12 -10.22
CA PHE A 27 -0.28 1.73 -9.00
C PHE A 27 -1.31 0.65 -9.32
N ARG A 28 -1.13 -0.49 -8.68
CA ARG A 28 -2.05 -1.63 -8.73
C ARG A 28 -2.87 -1.64 -7.45
N THR A 29 -4.08 -2.10 -7.54
CA THR A 29 -4.82 -2.50 -6.35
C THR A 29 -4.88 -4.03 -6.27
N ASP A 30 -4.84 -4.54 -5.07
CA ASP A 30 -5.22 -5.91 -4.74
C ASP A 30 -6.45 -5.80 -3.84
N HIS A 31 -7.62 -6.08 -4.41
CA HIS A 31 -8.87 -5.99 -3.68
C HIS A 31 -9.79 -7.16 -3.98
N ASN A 32 -10.59 -7.51 -2.99
CA ASN A 32 -11.71 -8.44 -3.11
C ASN A 32 -12.80 -8.14 -2.09
N GLY A 33 -13.94 -8.79 -2.22
CA GLY A 33 -15.04 -8.76 -1.28
C GLY A 33 -15.96 -7.55 -1.37
N PHE A 34 -15.56 -6.47 -2.02
CA PHE A 34 -16.38 -5.26 -2.22
C PHE A 34 -16.40 -4.83 -3.69
N THR A 35 -17.26 -3.87 -4.03
CA THR A 35 -17.26 -3.23 -5.35
C THR A 35 -16.68 -1.83 -5.24
N GLY A 36 -15.72 -1.48 -6.08
CA GLY A 36 -15.01 -0.20 -6.03
C GLY A 36 -15.11 0.64 -7.31
N THR A 37 -15.02 1.95 -7.13
CA THR A 37 -14.74 2.94 -8.17
C THR A 37 -13.34 3.51 -7.95
N TYR A 38 -12.54 3.56 -9.02
CA TYR A 38 -11.16 4.01 -9.04
C TYR A 38 -11.06 5.28 -9.87
N THR A 39 -10.45 6.34 -9.34
CA THR A 39 -10.43 7.64 -10.01
C THR A 39 -9.07 8.32 -9.85
N GLN A 40 -8.59 8.93 -10.94
CA GLN A 40 -7.59 10.00 -10.84
C GLN A 40 -8.34 11.27 -10.44
N ALA A 41 -8.26 11.64 -9.15
CA ALA A 41 -9.01 12.72 -8.57
C ALA A 41 -8.17 14.02 -8.47
N THR A 42 -8.84 15.16 -8.30
CA THR A 42 -8.22 16.48 -8.12
C THR A 42 -8.18 16.96 -6.67
N ASP A 43 -8.75 16.18 -5.74
CA ASP A 43 -8.62 16.42 -4.31
C ASP A 43 -7.20 16.03 -3.88
N VAL A 44 -6.40 17.01 -3.45
CA VAL A 44 -4.98 16.86 -3.13
C VAL A 44 -4.60 17.65 -1.89
N PRO A 45 -3.50 17.33 -1.20
CA PRO A 45 -3.01 18.16 -0.11
C PRO A 45 -2.56 19.52 -0.63
N SER A 46 -3.10 20.60 -0.05
CA SER A 46 -2.81 21.97 -0.50
C SER A 46 -1.38 22.40 -0.17
N GLY A 47 -0.78 23.23 -1.05
CA GLY A 47 0.55 23.81 -0.82
C GLY A 47 1.75 22.93 -1.18
N TYR A 48 1.51 21.68 -1.67
CA TYR A 48 2.59 20.74 -1.97
C TYR A 48 2.81 20.48 -3.47
N GLY A 49 2.12 21.22 -4.34
CA GLY A 49 2.31 21.13 -5.80
C GLY A 49 1.83 19.83 -6.44
N PHE A 50 0.87 19.16 -5.81
CA PHE A 50 0.14 18.05 -6.41
C PHE A 50 -1.06 18.58 -7.20
N SER A 51 -1.38 17.92 -8.31
CA SER A 51 -2.58 18.20 -9.12
C SER A 51 -3.56 17.05 -9.11
N ASN A 52 -3.09 15.85 -8.81
CA ASN A 52 -3.88 14.63 -8.83
C ASN A 52 -3.58 13.72 -7.64
N SER A 53 -4.59 12.94 -7.27
CA SER A 53 -4.49 11.83 -6.33
C SER A 53 -5.10 10.57 -6.94
N PHE A 54 -4.77 9.41 -6.37
CA PHE A 54 -5.44 8.15 -6.66
C PHE A 54 -6.53 7.92 -5.61
N LYS A 55 -7.79 8.00 -6.03
CA LYS A 55 -8.95 7.80 -5.14
C LYS A 55 -9.60 6.44 -5.40
N ILE A 56 -9.96 5.75 -4.33
CA ILE A 56 -10.77 4.54 -4.34
C ILE A 56 -12.01 4.80 -3.51
N GLU A 57 -13.18 4.41 -4.04
CA GLU A 57 -14.46 4.54 -3.35
C GLU A 57 -15.15 3.16 -3.28
N ASN A 58 -15.60 2.78 -2.08
CA ASN A 58 -16.37 1.57 -1.84
C ASN A 58 -17.84 1.81 -2.19
N THR A 59 -18.30 1.29 -3.31
CA THR A 59 -19.67 1.48 -3.81
C THR A 59 -20.62 0.34 -3.44
N SER A 60 -20.09 -0.81 -2.98
CA SER A 60 -20.87 -1.92 -2.42
C SER A 60 -20.01 -2.69 -1.43
N VAL A 61 -20.42 -2.71 -0.18
CA VAL A 61 -19.62 -3.20 0.95
C VAL A 61 -19.36 -4.70 0.90
N ALA A 62 -18.23 -5.11 1.50
CA ALA A 62 -17.92 -6.49 1.77
C ALA A 62 -18.84 -7.09 2.85
N SER A 63 -18.95 -8.41 2.85
CA SER A 63 -19.45 -9.14 4.02
C SER A 63 -18.49 -8.97 5.19
N SER A 64 -18.98 -9.21 6.42
CA SER A 64 -18.18 -9.06 7.65
C SER A 64 -16.83 -9.79 7.54
N ASN A 65 -15.75 -9.07 7.76
CA ASN A 65 -14.35 -9.52 7.66
C ASN A 65 -13.99 -10.20 6.32
N GLY A 66 -14.77 -9.96 5.26
CA GLY A 66 -14.58 -10.60 3.95
C GLY A 66 -13.85 -9.74 2.91
N GLY A 67 -13.57 -8.48 3.22
CA GLY A 67 -12.98 -7.55 2.28
C GLY A 67 -11.49 -7.33 2.48
N ARG A 68 -10.78 -7.07 1.37
CA ARG A 68 -9.38 -6.64 1.36
C ARG A 68 -9.19 -5.50 0.38
N LEU A 69 -8.39 -4.51 0.77
CA LEU A 69 -7.89 -3.48 -0.14
C LEU A 69 -6.43 -3.16 0.18
N ARG A 70 -5.56 -3.33 -0.82
CA ARG A 70 -4.19 -2.83 -0.84
C ARG A 70 -3.95 -2.00 -2.08
N ILE A 71 -3.18 -0.94 -1.95
CA ILE A 71 -2.65 -0.15 -3.06
C ILE A 71 -1.18 -0.46 -3.13
N ASP A 72 -0.73 -1.10 -4.21
CA ASP A 72 0.63 -1.58 -4.32
C ASP A 72 1.38 -1.02 -5.54
N GLN A 73 2.70 -0.90 -5.38
CA GLN A 73 3.65 -0.60 -6.42
C GLN A 73 4.73 -1.68 -6.42
N ARG A 74 4.93 -2.30 -7.58
CA ARG A 74 6.00 -3.27 -7.80
C ARG A 74 7.28 -2.55 -8.21
N ILE A 75 8.40 -2.94 -7.61
CA ILE A 75 9.73 -2.40 -7.85
C ILE A 75 10.61 -3.55 -8.35
N GLU A 76 11.25 -3.34 -9.50
CA GLU A 76 12.15 -4.32 -10.09
C GLU A 76 13.38 -4.53 -9.21
N ALA A 77 13.87 -5.77 -9.15
CA ALA A 77 15.00 -6.16 -8.31
C ALA A 77 16.28 -5.37 -8.64
N GLN A 78 16.58 -5.21 -9.93
CA GLN A 78 17.74 -4.44 -10.39
C GLN A 78 17.71 -2.97 -9.93
N ASN A 79 16.52 -2.35 -9.82
CA ASN A 79 16.38 -0.97 -9.39
C ASN A 79 16.72 -0.81 -7.91
N LEU A 80 16.35 -1.79 -7.07
CA LEU A 80 16.69 -1.80 -5.64
C LEU A 80 18.16 -2.13 -5.44
N ARG A 81 18.66 -3.16 -6.13
CA ARG A 81 20.06 -3.58 -6.05
C ARG A 81 21.04 -2.46 -6.42
N ASN A 82 20.69 -1.64 -7.42
CA ASN A 82 21.56 -0.57 -7.94
C ASN A 82 21.16 0.83 -7.41
N SER A 83 20.29 0.91 -6.39
CA SER A 83 19.79 2.19 -5.85
C SER A 83 20.80 2.95 -5.00
N GLY A 84 21.91 2.31 -4.59
CA GLY A 84 22.83 2.84 -3.59
C GLY A 84 22.41 2.57 -2.15
N TRP A 85 21.26 1.96 -1.92
CA TRP A 85 20.86 1.48 -0.60
C TRP A 85 21.64 0.21 -0.25
N ASP A 86 22.37 0.23 0.85
CA ASP A 86 22.97 -0.98 1.42
C ASP A 86 21.91 -1.76 2.20
N TYR A 87 21.10 -2.51 1.44
CA TYR A 87 19.89 -3.19 1.93
C TYR A 87 20.19 -4.31 2.94
N THR A 88 21.44 -4.75 3.06
CA THR A 88 21.86 -5.76 4.05
C THR A 88 22.31 -5.14 5.36
N ASN A 89 22.49 -3.83 5.43
CA ASN A 89 23.02 -3.09 6.56
C ASN A 89 21.91 -2.32 7.30
N SER A 90 21.68 -2.66 8.56
CA SER A 90 20.64 -2.05 9.39
C SER A 90 20.86 -0.55 9.66
N SER A 91 22.07 -0.03 9.45
CA SER A 91 22.39 1.41 9.54
C SER A 91 22.11 2.18 8.27
N SER A 92 21.82 1.50 7.15
CA SER A 92 21.40 2.08 5.88
C SER A 92 19.88 2.02 5.75
N SER A 93 19.25 3.03 5.16
CA SER A 93 17.79 3.05 5.05
C SER A 93 17.29 3.66 3.75
N LEU A 94 16.10 3.21 3.34
CA LEU A 94 15.26 3.89 2.36
C LEU A 94 14.29 4.83 3.08
N SER A 95 14.06 6.00 2.52
CA SER A 95 13.00 6.90 2.98
C SER A 95 11.71 6.64 2.20
N TYR A 96 10.62 6.48 2.91
CA TYR A 96 9.26 6.46 2.36
C TYR A 96 8.53 7.73 2.72
N ASN A 97 7.85 8.33 1.74
CA ASN A 97 6.98 9.48 1.97
C ASN A 97 5.78 9.44 1.02
N CYS A 98 4.59 9.61 1.56
CA CYS A 98 3.37 9.82 0.78
C CYS A 98 2.34 10.64 1.56
N TRP A 99 1.33 11.14 0.85
CA TRP A 99 0.14 11.72 1.44
C TRP A 99 -1.04 10.77 1.27
N VAL A 100 -1.81 10.60 2.32
CA VAL A 100 -3.00 9.75 2.36
C VAL A 100 -4.18 10.50 2.96
N LYS A 101 -5.37 10.14 2.53
CA LYS A 101 -6.64 10.63 3.07
C LYS A 101 -7.64 9.49 3.06
N SER A 102 -8.39 9.33 4.13
CA SER A 102 -9.48 8.35 4.22
C SER A 102 -10.71 8.99 4.85
N SER A 103 -11.89 8.61 4.40
CA SER A 103 -13.15 8.98 5.07
C SER A 103 -13.37 8.19 6.37
N VAL A 104 -12.67 7.07 6.54
CA VAL A 104 -12.72 6.23 7.75
C VAL A 104 -11.47 6.52 8.57
N ALA A 105 -11.64 7.08 9.76
CA ALA A 105 -10.53 7.30 10.69
C ALA A 105 -10.00 5.96 11.22
N GLY A 106 -8.70 5.86 11.45
CA GLY A 106 -8.12 4.64 12.02
C GLY A 106 -6.64 4.49 11.78
N THR A 107 -6.14 3.29 12.11
CA THR A 107 -4.75 2.90 11.90
C THR A 107 -4.65 2.05 10.64
N TYR A 108 -3.78 2.46 9.74
CA TYR A 108 -3.47 1.80 8.48
C TYR A 108 -2.00 1.39 8.47
N TYR A 109 -1.60 0.59 7.47
CA TYR A 109 -0.24 0.05 7.45
C TYR A 109 0.41 0.25 6.09
N VAL A 110 1.71 0.53 6.10
CA VAL A 110 2.57 0.41 4.91
C VAL A 110 3.42 -0.83 5.08
N GLY A 111 3.37 -1.72 4.11
CA GLY A 111 4.22 -2.89 4.01
C GLY A 111 5.25 -2.75 2.88
N PHE A 112 6.51 -3.06 3.17
CA PHE A 112 7.54 -3.26 2.16
C PHE A 112 7.94 -4.73 2.20
N ARG A 113 7.57 -5.48 1.16
CA ARG A 113 7.85 -6.92 1.04
C ARG A 113 8.91 -7.15 -0.02
N THR A 114 9.93 -7.93 0.29
CA THR A 114 10.90 -8.43 -0.69
C THR A 114 10.38 -9.73 -1.31
N ASP A 115 10.78 -10.00 -2.56
CA ASP A 115 10.32 -11.19 -3.29
C ASP A 115 11.48 -12.11 -3.70
N ASP A 116 12.71 -11.62 -3.69
CA ASP A 116 13.91 -12.42 -3.95
C ASP A 116 14.42 -13.12 -2.69
N GLY A 117 14.97 -14.32 -2.87
CA GLY A 117 15.43 -15.15 -1.76
C GLY A 117 14.29 -15.57 -0.83
N THR A 118 14.53 -15.53 0.47
CA THR A 118 13.46 -15.68 1.48
C THR A 118 12.70 -14.37 1.56
N SER A 119 11.41 -14.38 1.22
CA SER A 119 10.59 -13.16 1.27
C SER A 119 10.54 -12.60 2.68
N ARG A 120 10.94 -11.35 2.82
CA ARG A 120 10.95 -10.57 4.06
C ARG A 120 9.91 -9.46 3.99
N GLN A 121 9.43 -9.03 5.14
CA GLN A 121 8.46 -7.93 5.22
C GLN A 121 8.84 -6.98 6.35
N PHE A 122 8.78 -5.67 6.04
CA PHE A 122 8.84 -4.57 7.01
C PHE A 122 7.49 -3.87 7.02
N THR A 123 6.89 -3.67 8.19
CA THR A 123 5.57 -3.04 8.30
C THR A 123 5.61 -1.84 9.24
N LYS A 124 5.00 -0.74 8.81
CA LYS A 124 4.86 0.50 9.58
C LYS A 124 3.40 0.88 9.72
N ALA A 125 2.96 1.17 10.95
CA ALA A 125 1.64 1.72 11.21
C ALA A 125 1.62 3.25 11.05
N PHE A 126 0.49 3.79 10.59
CA PHE A 126 0.19 5.22 10.58
C PHE A 126 -1.29 5.45 10.87
N THR A 127 -1.63 6.62 11.42
CA THR A 127 -3.01 6.99 11.74
C THR A 127 -3.52 8.05 10.78
N VAL A 128 -4.81 7.98 10.46
CA VAL A 128 -5.51 8.97 9.63
C VAL A 128 -6.75 9.44 10.38
N SER A 129 -6.93 10.76 10.46
CA SER A 129 -8.19 11.38 10.85
C SER A 129 -9.13 11.43 9.64
N ALA A 130 -10.42 11.19 9.86
CA ALA A 130 -11.40 11.16 8.77
C ALA A 130 -11.35 12.42 7.91
N ASN A 131 -11.34 12.23 6.60
CA ASN A 131 -11.36 13.30 5.58
C ASN A 131 -10.21 14.32 5.66
N THR A 132 -9.09 13.95 6.31
CA THR A 132 -7.93 14.83 6.48
C THR A 132 -6.71 14.27 5.76
N TRP A 133 -6.05 15.08 4.93
CA TRP A 133 -4.77 14.71 4.34
C TRP A 133 -3.69 14.56 5.41
N SER A 134 -3.06 13.41 5.47
CA SER A 134 -2.01 13.07 6.42
C SER A 134 -0.71 12.73 5.67
N ASN A 135 0.41 13.30 6.08
CA ASN A 135 1.71 12.92 5.56
C ASN A 135 2.23 11.69 6.30
N VAL A 136 2.59 10.65 5.56
CA VAL A 136 3.19 9.41 6.08
C VAL A 136 4.65 9.40 5.66
N SER A 137 5.55 9.49 6.62
CA SER A 137 7.00 9.53 6.39
C SER A 137 7.73 8.68 7.41
N PHE A 138 8.60 7.77 6.93
CA PHE A 138 9.46 6.95 7.79
C PHE A 138 10.63 6.36 6.99
N ALA A 139 11.59 5.78 7.70
CA ALA A 139 12.70 5.04 7.13
C ALA A 139 12.49 3.52 7.24
N ILE A 140 12.93 2.80 6.22
CA ILE A 140 13.00 1.34 6.18
C ILE A 140 14.48 0.98 6.26
N SER A 141 14.92 0.43 7.38
CA SER A 141 16.32 -0.02 7.55
C SER A 141 16.62 -1.24 6.71
N GLY A 142 17.90 -1.46 6.37
CA GLY A 142 18.32 -2.74 5.81
C GLY A 142 18.22 -3.89 6.82
N ASP A 143 18.33 -5.12 6.33
CA ASP A 143 18.35 -6.35 7.14
C ASP A 143 19.25 -7.38 6.43
N SER A 144 20.09 -8.08 7.17
CA SER A 144 21.07 -9.04 6.63
C SER A 144 20.46 -10.21 5.84
N ASN A 145 19.15 -10.44 5.99
CA ASN A 145 18.42 -11.48 5.26
C ASN A 145 17.70 -10.96 4.01
N VAL A 146 17.79 -9.66 3.71
CA VAL A 146 17.25 -9.09 2.47
C VAL A 146 18.20 -9.36 1.32
N SER A 147 17.68 -9.78 0.20
CA SER A 147 18.43 -9.97 -1.04
C SER A 147 17.64 -9.46 -2.24
N PHE A 148 18.36 -8.98 -3.25
CA PHE A 148 17.78 -8.61 -4.54
C PHE A 148 18.62 -9.19 -5.68
N ASN A 149 17.95 -9.81 -6.65
CA ASN A 149 18.56 -10.25 -7.90
C ASN A 149 18.95 -9.05 -8.76
N ASN A 150 19.76 -9.30 -9.79
CA ASN A 150 20.09 -8.27 -10.78
C ASN A 150 19.30 -8.54 -12.07
N ASP A 151 17.98 -8.52 -11.97
CA ASP A 151 17.06 -8.79 -13.07
C ASP A 151 15.86 -7.82 -13.04
N ASN A 152 14.98 -7.94 -14.04
CA ASN A 152 13.74 -7.16 -14.16
C ASN A 152 12.53 -7.81 -13.46
N GLY A 153 12.74 -8.88 -12.69
CA GLY A 153 11.73 -9.47 -11.83
C GLY A 153 11.32 -8.52 -10.72
N MET A 154 10.24 -8.85 -10.04
CA MET A 154 9.80 -8.09 -8.89
C MET A 154 10.74 -8.36 -7.70
N GLY A 155 11.58 -7.38 -7.34
CA GLY A 155 12.42 -7.45 -6.14
C GLY A 155 11.64 -7.08 -4.88
N ALA A 156 10.74 -6.08 -4.99
CA ALA A 156 9.90 -5.71 -3.85
C ALA A 156 8.50 -5.24 -4.26
N LEU A 157 7.59 -5.36 -3.30
CA LEU A 157 6.25 -4.81 -3.30
C LEU A 157 6.14 -3.77 -2.18
N LEU A 158 5.87 -2.53 -2.55
CA LEU A 158 5.50 -1.48 -1.60
C LEU A 158 3.98 -1.34 -1.61
N ALA A 159 3.33 -1.55 -0.46
CA ALA A 159 1.88 -1.56 -0.35
C ALA A 159 1.37 -0.68 0.78
N ILE A 160 0.29 0.07 0.53
CA ILE A 160 -0.57 0.62 1.57
C ILE A 160 -1.70 -0.38 1.78
N HIS A 161 -1.80 -0.91 3.00
CA HIS A 161 -2.88 -1.80 3.41
C HIS A 161 -3.99 -0.95 4.04
N VAL A 162 -5.16 -0.97 3.40
CA VAL A 162 -6.35 -0.20 3.81
C VAL A 162 -7.30 -1.07 4.62
N ASP A 163 -7.39 -2.35 4.27
CA ASP A 163 -8.13 -3.38 5.00
C ASP A 163 -7.62 -4.76 4.60
N GLU A 164 -7.73 -5.74 5.49
CA GLU A 164 -7.40 -7.15 5.21
C GLU A 164 -8.55 -8.07 5.64
N THR A 165 -8.74 -9.13 4.87
CA THR A 165 -9.72 -10.18 5.19
C THR A 165 -9.23 -11.04 6.35
N THR A 166 -10.16 -11.69 7.04
CA THR A 166 -9.84 -12.64 8.11
C THR A 166 -8.84 -13.70 7.63
N GLY A 167 -7.79 -13.95 8.44
CA GLY A 167 -6.73 -14.89 8.15
C GLY A 167 -5.59 -14.34 7.29
N GLU A 168 -5.61 -13.04 6.95
CA GLU A 168 -4.50 -12.34 6.29
C GLU A 168 -3.84 -11.29 7.20
N SER A 169 -4.44 -11.00 8.36
CA SER A 169 -3.89 -10.18 9.44
C SER A 169 -3.64 -11.02 10.70
N ASP A 170 -2.79 -10.53 11.60
CA ASP A 170 -2.38 -11.25 12.81
C ASP A 170 -1.99 -10.25 13.90
N SER A 171 -2.60 -10.36 15.08
CA SER A 171 -2.30 -9.51 16.24
C SER A 171 -0.84 -9.57 16.71
N GLY A 172 -0.13 -10.67 16.40
CA GLY A 172 1.29 -10.87 16.67
C GLY A 172 2.25 -10.31 15.62
N HIS A 173 1.75 -9.62 14.59
CA HIS A 173 2.56 -9.08 13.50
C HIS A 173 3.58 -8.05 13.99
N THR A 174 4.85 -8.19 13.56
CA THR A 174 5.93 -7.29 13.96
C THR A 174 5.82 -5.94 13.25
N LEU A 175 5.79 -4.85 14.02
CA LEU A 175 5.85 -3.47 13.53
C LEU A 175 7.25 -2.89 13.70
N ASN A 176 7.65 -2.01 12.77
CA ASN A 176 8.92 -1.28 12.79
C ASN A 176 10.17 -2.18 12.71
N GLY A 177 10.02 -3.38 12.20
CA GLY A 177 11.09 -4.36 12.06
C GLY A 177 10.83 -5.34 10.92
N TRP A 178 11.84 -6.11 10.57
CA TRP A 178 11.78 -7.13 9.55
C TRP A 178 11.33 -8.47 10.14
N GLN A 179 10.46 -9.17 9.42
CA GLN A 179 10.05 -10.54 9.70
C GLN A 179 9.97 -11.34 8.39
N ASN A 180 9.86 -12.66 8.47
CA ASN A 180 9.52 -13.46 7.32
C ASN A 180 8.10 -13.13 6.84
N TYR A 181 7.94 -12.98 5.54
CA TYR A 181 6.61 -12.75 4.97
C TYR A 181 5.72 -13.97 5.16
N SER A 182 4.48 -13.74 5.55
CA SER A 182 3.42 -14.75 5.57
C SER A 182 2.14 -14.18 4.97
N THR A 183 1.43 -15.00 4.21
CA THR A 183 0.11 -14.63 3.67
C THR A 183 -0.97 -14.54 4.74
N SER A 184 -0.78 -15.21 5.88
CA SER A 184 -1.68 -15.16 7.03
C SER A 184 -1.32 -14.09 8.06
N SER A 185 -0.23 -13.34 7.84
CA SER A 185 0.25 -12.28 8.72
C SER A 185 0.89 -11.17 7.88
N ARG A 186 0.06 -10.46 7.08
CA ARG A 186 0.54 -9.35 6.24
C ARG A 186 0.62 -8.04 7.00
N THR A 187 -0.27 -7.87 7.97
CA THR A 187 -0.38 -6.69 8.84
C THR A 187 -0.87 -7.12 10.22
N PRO A 188 -0.78 -6.24 11.25
CA PRO A 188 -1.63 -6.37 12.43
C PRO A 188 -3.11 -6.34 12.06
N ASP A 189 -3.97 -6.76 12.99
CA ASP A 189 -5.41 -6.68 12.81
C ASP A 189 -5.89 -5.23 12.70
N PHE A 190 -6.86 -5.00 11.80
CA PHE A 190 -7.51 -3.71 11.65
C PHE A 190 -8.64 -3.55 12.66
N THR A 191 -8.69 -2.41 13.34
CA THR A 191 -9.82 -2.03 14.22
C THR A 191 -10.94 -1.37 13.45
N GLN A 192 -10.62 -0.61 12.39
CA GLN A 192 -11.60 -0.06 11.44
C GLN A 192 -11.82 -1.06 10.30
N LYS A 193 -13.01 -1.04 9.72
CA LYS A 193 -13.39 -1.89 8.60
C LYS A 193 -13.78 -1.03 7.39
N TRP A 194 -12.76 -0.60 6.65
CA TRP A 194 -12.96 0.28 5.49
C TRP A 194 -13.81 -0.41 4.41
N THR A 195 -13.57 -1.68 4.15
CA THR A 195 -14.29 -2.45 3.12
C THR A 195 -15.75 -2.74 3.48
N GLU A 196 -16.10 -2.65 4.77
CA GLU A 196 -17.47 -2.82 5.29
C GLU A 196 -18.19 -1.47 5.46
N THR A 197 -17.52 -0.35 5.20
CA THR A 197 -18.09 0.99 5.33
C THR A 197 -18.59 1.48 3.98
N ALA A 198 -19.90 1.73 3.87
CA ALA A 198 -20.53 2.21 2.64
C ALA A 198 -20.01 3.60 2.26
N ASN A 199 -19.71 3.79 0.98
CA ASN A 199 -19.16 5.03 0.40
C ASN A 199 -17.83 5.48 1.05
N ALA A 200 -17.12 4.55 1.71
CA ALA A 200 -15.78 4.85 2.20
C ALA A 200 -14.85 5.22 1.04
N THR A 201 -13.99 6.22 1.27
CA THR A 201 -12.97 6.66 0.31
C THR A 201 -11.58 6.57 0.89
N PHE A 202 -10.58 6.24 0.03
CA PHE A 202 -9.17 6.23 0.37
C PHE A 202 -8.35 6.84 -0.78
#